data_3e10c38a9b2ea49895108bd8dbe8c708
#
_entry.id   3e10c38a9b2ea49895108bd8dbe8c708
#
_cell.length_a   1.000
_cell.length_b   1.000
_cell.length_c   1.000
_cell.angle_alpha   90.00
_cell.angle_beta   90.00
_cell.angle_gamma   90.00
#
_symmetry.space_group_name_H-M   'P 1'
#
loop_
_entity.id
_entity.type
_entity.pdbx_description
1 polymer ?
#
loop_
_entity_poly.entity_id
_entity_poly.type
_entity_poly.pdbx_seq_one_letter_code
_entity_poly.pdbx_strand_id
1 'polypeptide(L)'
;MAPIQQDPVKEQVAAHWNRRAPGFDADFGHSIRTAAERAAWDRILDLVVGGRGTLDALDVGCGTGFLSLELAGRGHRVTGVDFAPQMLAEARKKAAAQGLAVRFEEGDAEQLPFAAGSFDLVMTRHVLWTLPHPEQAIDEWIRVLRPGGRLAVMDSQFDPSVLERSPQNARSSAEYAGIGDRLPFLGGRPQAEIEALFKAHGLVDVAGDPVPDLVEAQIQRMVEEGMETRVRRRYIVCGDKPRA
;
A
#
# COMPACT_ATOMS: atom_id res chain seq x y z
N MET A 1 -6.63 22.49 7.63
CA MET A 1 -6.73 21.39 6.65
C MET A 1 -7.13 22.01 5.32
N ALA A 2 -6.30 21.84 4.30
CA ALA A 2 -6.75 22.14 2.93
C ALA A 2 -7.90 21.18 2.59
N PRO A 3 -8.99 21.62 1.95
CA PRO A 3 -10.06 20.72 1.53
C PRO A 3 -9.45 19.70 0.56
N ILE A 4 -9.75 18.41 0.77
CA ILE A 4 -9.48 17.36 -0.22
C ILE A 4 -10.05 17.88 -1.53
N GLN A 5 -9.19 17.98 -2.55
CA GLN A 5 -9.61 18.50 -3.85
C GLN A 5 -10.82 17.69 -4.32
N GLN A 6 -11.94 18.36 -4.61
CA GLN A 6 -13.18 17.73 -5.07
C GLN A 6 -12.94 17.15 -6.49
N ASP A 7 -12.35 15.95 -6.55
CA ASP A 7 -12.25 15.16 -7.77
C ASP A 7 -13.28 14.04 -7.70
N PRO A 8 -14.27 14.01 -8.63
CA PRO A 8 -15.29 12.97 -8.64
C PRO A 8 -14.74 11.54 -8.70
N VAL A 9 -13.54 11.33 -9.27
CA VAL A 9 -12.87 10.03 -9.28
C VAL A 9 -12.44 9.65 -7.86
N LYS A 10 -11.80 10.55 -7.14
CA LYS A 10 -11.36 10.32 -5.75
C LYS A 10 -12.55 10.08 -4.83
N GLU A 11 -13.65 10.83 -5.02
CA GLU A 11 -14.89 10.61 -4.25
C GLU A 11 -15.48 9.21 -4.50
N GLN A 12 -15.49 8.76 -5.76
CA GLN A 12 -15.99 7.41 -6.10
C GLN A 12 -15.07 6.32 -5.53
N VAL A 13 -13.76 6.50 -5.60
CA VAL A 13 -12.77 5.58 -5.01
C VAL A 13 -12.93 5.55 -3.49
N ALA A 14 -13.07 6.71 -2.81
CA ALA A 14 -13.33 6.78 -1.38
C ALA A 14 -14.62 6.06 -0.99
N ALA A 15 -15.70 6.28 -1.74
CA ALA A 15 -16.98 5.62 -1.49
C ALA A 15 -16.87 4.09 -1.62
N HIS A 16 -16.10 3.60 -2.61
CA HIS A 16 -15.80 2.16 -2.75
C HIS A 16 -15.12 1.62 -1.48
N TRP A 17 -14.01 2.22 -1.06
CA TRP A 17 -13.24 1.74 0.08
C TRP A 17 -13.99 1.87 1.41
N ASN A 18 -14.79 2.93 1.58
CA ASN A 18 -15.67 3.07 2.74
C ASN A 18 -16.68 1.90 2.85
N ARG A 19 -17.27 1.48 1.73
CA ARG A 19 -18.18 0.31 1.72
C ARG A 19 -17.46 -1.00 1.99
N ARG A 20 -16.18 -1.10 1.58
CA ARG A 20 -15.36 -2.30 1.74
C ARG A 20 -14.76 -2.46 3.14
N ALA A 21 -14.65 -1.39 3.92
CA ALA A 21 -13.97 -1.40 5.20
C ALA A 21 -14.47 -2.48 6.18
N PRO A 22 -15.81 -2.68 6.35
CA PRO A 22 -16.30 -3.80 7.14
C PRO A 22 -15.93 -5.15 6.48
N GLY A 23 -15.13 -5.96 7.15
CA GLY A 23 -14.73 -7.27 6.66
C GLY A 23 -13.54 -7.30 5.69
N PHE A 24 -12.93 -6.16 5.37
CA PHE A 24 -11.77 -6.07 4.46
C PHE A 24 -10.63 -7.00 4.86
N ASP A 25 -10.34 -7.13 6.16
CA ASP A 25 -9.28 -8.00 6.67
C ASP A 25 -9.60 -9.50 6.57
N ALA A 26 -10.86 -9.85 6.33
CA ALA A 26 -11.27 -11.24 6.07
C ALA A 26 -10.94 -11.70 4.65
N ASP A 27 -10.76 -10.77 3.73
CA ASP A 27 -10.38 -11.09 2.35
C ASP A 27 -8.97 -11.67 2.30
N PHE A 28 -8.75 -12.54 1.32
CA PHE A 28 -7.48 -13.22 1.14
C PHE A 28 -6.33 -12.23 0.88
N GLY A 29 -5.23 -12.37 1.64
CA GLY A 29 -4.03 -11.55 1.50
C GLY A 29 -4.07 -10.21 2.25
N HIS A 30 -5.13 -9.92 3.03
CA HIS A 30 -5.25 -8.71 3.85
C HIS A 30 -4.92 -8.93 5.33
N SER A 31 -4.60 -10.16 5.72
CA SER A 31 -4.14 -10.54 7.06
C SER A 31 -3.13 -11.67 6.97
N ILE A 32 -2.26 -11.79 7.99
CA ILE A 32 -1.30 -12.87 8.13
C ILE A 32 -2.01 -14.00 8.88
N ARG A 33 -2.09 -15.18 8.28
CA ARG A 33 -2.83 -16.34 8.81
C ARG A 33 -1.94 -17.55 9.13
N THR A 34 -0.75 -17.63 8.51
CA THR A 34 0.15 -18.78 8.67
C THR A 34 1.53 -18.33 9.15
N ALA A 35 2.29 -19.25 9.73
CA ALA A 35 3.67 -19.00 10.11
C ALA A 35 4.57 -18.68 8.90
N ALA A 36 4.30 -19.28 7.74
CA ALA A 36 5.02 -19.00 6.50
C ALA A 36 4.76 -17.58 6.00
N GLU A 37 3.50 -17.12 6.02
CA GLU A 37 3.16 -15.74 5.70
C GLU A 37 3.82 -14.76 6.69
N ARG A 38 3.88 -15.11 7.99
CA ARG A 38 4.56 -14.29 9.02
C ARG A 38 6.05 -14.14 8.68
N ALA A 39 6.74 -15.24 8.42
CA ALA A 39 8.15 -15.22 8.08
C ALA A 39 8.43 -14.41 6.79
N ALA A 40 7.59 -14.55 5.77
CA ALA A 40 7.71 -13.78 4.54
C ALA A 40 7.51 -12.27 4.78
N TRP A 41 6.52 -11.89 5.59
CA TRP A 41 6.31 -10.49 5.95
C TRP A 41 7.43 -9.92 6.80
N ASP A 42 7.99 -10.71 7.73
CA ASP A 42 9.15 -10.29 8.53
C ASP A 42 10.34 -9.97 7.62
N ARG A 43 10.65 -10.84 6.64
CA ARG A 43 11.68 -10.58 5.63
C ARG A 43 11.41 -9.31 4.81
N ILE A 44 10.16 -9.10 4.36
CA ILE A 44 9.79 -7.91 3.57
C ILE A 44 10.00 -6.64 4.40
N LEU A 45 9.56 -6.64 5.65
CA LEU A 45 9.68 -5.47 6.51
C LEU A 45 11.13 -5.21 6.91
N ASP A 46 11.94 -6.26 7.12
CA ASP A 46 13.38 -6.12 7.35
C ASP A 46 14.09 -5.53 6.12
N LEU A 47 13.71 -5.93 4.91
CA LEU A 47 14.19 -5.32 3.66
C LEU A 47 13.84 -3.83 3.59
N VAL A 48 12.60 -3.47 3.91
CA VAL A 48 12.11 -2.08 3.86
C VAL A 48 12.82 -1.20 4.89
N VAL A 49 12.93 -1.67 6.12
CA VAL A 49 13.60 -0.94 7.22
C VAL A 49 15.11 -0.84 6.99
N GLY A 50 15.73 -1.87 6.38
CA GLY A 50 17.14 -1.84 5.97
C GLY A 50 18.13 -1.70 7.13
N GLY A 51 17.83 -2.29 8.29
CA GLY A 51 18.69 -2.25 9.47
C GLY A 51 18.79 -0.87 10.13
N ARG A 52 17.96 0.08 9.75
CA ARG A 52 17.86 1.42 10.35
C ARG A 52 17.21 1.28 11.74
N GLY A 53 17.56 2.17 12.66
CA GLY A 53 16.95 2.20 14.01
C GLY A 53 15.45 2.51 14.00
N THR A 54 14.94 3.10 15.07
CA THR A 54 13.54 3.56 15.12
C THR A 54 13.31 4.66 14.08
N LEU A 55 12.35 4.43 13.19
CA LEU A 55 12.00 5.32 12.06
C LEU A 55 10.73 6.12 12.37
N ASP A 56 10.66 7.33 11.83
CA ASP A 56 9.39 8.03 11.56
C ASP A 56 8.87 7.50 10.22
N ALA A 57 7.83 6.67 10.25
CA ALA A 57 7.28 5.99 9.08
C ALA A 57 5.89 6.54 8.72
N LEU A 58 5.66 6.73 7.43
CA LEU A 58 4.37 7.07 6.86
C LEU A 58 3.84 5.87 6.04
N ASP A 59 2.65 5.41 6.36
CA ASP A 59 1.89 4.41 5.58
C ASP A 59 0.81 5.14 4.77
N VAL A 60 1.02 5.25 3.45
CA VAL A 60 0.11 5.99 2.55
C VAL A 60 -0.92 5.05 1.96
N GLY A 61 -2.21 5.45 2.05
CA GLY A 61 -3.33 4.57 1.75
C GLY A 61 -3.36 3.40 2.72
N CYS A 62 -3.24 3.71 4.01
CA CYS A 62 -3.04 2.71 5.06
C CYS A 62 -4.23 1.75 5.22
N GLY A 63 -5.40 2.08 4.67
CA GLY A 63 -6.60 1.28 4.76
C GLY A 63 -6.95 0.96 6.22
N THR A 64 -7.16 -0.32 6.50
CA THR A 64 -7.42 -0.83 7.86
C THR A 64 -6.14 -0.94 8.72
N GLY A 65 -5.00 -0.36 8.29
CA GLY A 65 -3.79 -0.20 9.07
C GLY A 65 -2.85 -1.42 9.08
N PHE A 66 -2.89 -2.30 8.07
CA PHE A 66 -2.06 -3.50 8.05
C PHE A 66 -0.55 -3.19 8.21
N LEU A 67 0.02 -2.36 7.31
CA LEU A 67 1.44 -1.99 7.40
C LEU A 67 1.73 -1.12 8.61
N SER A 68 0.82 -0.20 8.93
CA SER A 68 0.95 0.69 10.08
C SER A 68 1.14 -0.10 11.38
N LEU A 69 0.33 -1.14 11.61
CA LEU A 69 0.39 -1.97 12.82
C LEU A 69 1.64 -2.85 12.84
N GLU A 70 2.03 -3.41 11.70
CA GLU A 70 3.25 -4.21 11.57
C GLU A 70 4.51 -3.40 11.88
N LEU A 71 4.60 -2.17 11.36
CA LEU A 71 5.72 -1.27 11.65
C LEU A 71 5.71 -0.77 13.11
N ALA A 72 4.54 -0.43 13.65
CA ALA A 72 4.41 0.00 15.04
C ALA A 72 4.76 -1.12 16.02
N GLY A 73 4.35 -2.37 15.72
CA GLY A 73 4.73 -3.56 16.50
C GLY A 73 6.24 -3.82 16.53
N ARG A 74 7.00 -3.30 15.57
CA ARG A 74 8.46 -3.33 15.51
C ARG A 74 9.14 -2.13 16.19
N GLY A 75 8.36 -1.25 16.82
CA GLY A 75 8.88 -0.11 17.58
C GLY A 75 9.14 1.15 16.75
N HIS A 76 8.61 1.24 15.52
CA HIS A 76 8.67 2.47 14.73
C HIS A 76 7.55 3.44 15.14
N ARG A 77 7.78 4.75 14.93
CA ARG A 77 6.77 5.79 15.08
C ARG A 77 5.99 5.93 13.78
N VAL A 78 4.72 5.52 13.78
CA VAL A 78 3.96 5.36 12.56
C VAL A 78 2.81 6.36 12.47
N THR A 79 2.72 6.99 11.31
CA THR A 79 1.53 7.72 10.86
C THR A 79 0.93 6.99 9.67
N GLY A 80 -0.36 6.65 9.73
CA GLY A 80 -1.13 6.13 8.61
C GLY A 80 -2.02 7.22 8.03
N VAL A 81 -2.05 7.36 6.71
CA VAL A 81 -2.95 8.30 6.02
C VAL A 81 -3.82 7.54 5.04
N ASP A 82 -5.11 7.83 5.06
CA ASP A 82 -6.09 7.30 4.10
C ASP A 82 -7.20 8.32 3.89
N PHE A 83 -7.85 8.33 2.74
CA PHE A 83 -8.95 9.26 2.49
C PHE A 83 -10.33 8.61 2.69
N ALA A 84 -10.39 7.34 3.09
CA ALA A 84 -11.60 6.61 3.43
C ALA A 84 -11.78 6.52 4.96
N PRO A 85 -12.63 7.37 5.59
CA PRO A 85 -12.75 7.43 7.05
C PRO A 85 -13.21 6.12 7.69
N GLN A 86 -13.96 5.26 6.99
CA GLN A 86 -14.35 3.96 7.52
C GLN A 86 -13.15 2.99 7.61
N MET A 87 -12.21 3.06 6.66
CA MET A 87 -10.94 2.32 6.74
C MET A 87 -10.15 2.74 7.98
N LEU A 88 -10.00 4.05 8.19
CA LEU A 88 -9.31 4.59 9.37
C LEU A 88 -10.00 4.22 10.69
N ALA A 89 -11.32 4.13 10.70
CA ALA A 89 -12.07 3.69 11.88
C ALA A 89 -11.69 2.23 12.27
N GLU A 90 -11.59 1.33 11.29
CA GLU A 90 -11.15 -0.04 11.53
C GLU A 90 -9.67 -0.10 11.96
N ALA A 91 -8.80 0.71 11.34
CA ALA A 91 -7.39 0.82 11.71
C ALA A 91 -7.22 1.25 13.18
N ARG A 92 -7.96 2.28 13.62
CA ARG A 92 -7.92 2.76 15.01
C ARG A 92 -8.41 1.71 16.00
N LYS A 93 -9.48 0.96 15.67
CA LYS A 93 -9.97 -0.15 16.52
C LYS A 93 -8.89 -1.21 16.72
N LYS A 94 -8.22 -1.60 15.63
CA LYS A 94 -7.16 -2.63 15.69
C LYS A 94 -5.94 -2.15 16.46
N ALA A 95 -5.50 -0.91 16.26
CA ALA A 95 -4.41 -0.32 17.02
C ALA A 95 -4.70 -0.31 18.52
N ALA A 96 -5.91 0.14 18.90
CA ALA A 96 -6.34 0.13 20.31
C ALA A 96 -6.40 -1.28 20.89
N ALA A 97 -6.93 -2.26 20.14
CA ALA A 97 -7.01 -3.65 20.59
C ALA A 97 -5.63 -4.30 20.80
N GLN A 98 -4.61 -3.85 20.06
CA GLN A 98 -3.23 -4.32 20.17
C GLN A 98 -2.36 -3.48 21.10
N GLY A 99 -2.89 -2.39 21.66
CA GLY A 99 -2.12 -1.46 22.50
C GLY A 99 -1.02 -0.71 21.75
N LEU A 100 -1.18 -0.54 20.43
CA LEU A 100 -0.20 0.12 19.58
C LEU A 100 -0.53 1.61 19.41
N ALA A 101 0.50 2.46 19.57
CA ALA A 101 0.39 3.89 19.35
C ALA A 101 0.68 4.23 17.87
N VAL A 102 -0.39 4.37 17.08
CA VAL A 102 -0.33 4.77 15.68
C VAL A 102 -1.20 6.02 15.48
N ARG A 103 -0.66 7.02 14.79
CA ARG A 103 -1.42 8.20 14.38
C ARG A 103 -2.12 7.91 13.06
N PHE A 104 -3.45 8.05 13.01
CA PHE A 104 -4.22 7.87 11.78
C PHE A 104 -4.89 9.18 11.39
N GLU A 105 -4.63 9.65 10.17
CA GLU A 105 -5.13 10.90 9.62
C GLU A 105 -5.87 10.68 8.30
N GLU A 106 -6.91 11.46 8.09
CA GLU A 106 -7.55 11.55 6.79
C GLU A 106 -6.72 12.46 5.88
N GLY A 107 -6.43 11.98 4.66
CA GLY A 107 -5.63 12.74 3.70
C GLY A 107 -5.58 12.12 2.33
N ASP A 108 -5.20 12.94 1.36
CA ASP A 108 -5.04 12.58 -0.05
C ASP A 108 -3.60 12.11 -0.30
N ALA A 109 -3.43 10.93 -0.88
CA ALA A 109 -2.12 10.37 -1.24
C ALA A 109 -1.36 11.22 -2.27
N GLU A 110 -2.08 11.99 -3.10
CA GLU A 110 -1.51 12.88 -4.11
C GLU A 110 -1.22 14.29 -3.56
N GLN A 111 -1.68 14.61 -2.35
CA GLN A 111 -1.45 15.89 -1.66
C GLN A 111 -1.38 15.69 -0.16
N LEU A 112 -0.24 15.22 0.33
CA LEU A 112 -0.04 14.86 1.72
C LEU A 112 -0.01 16.07 2.65
N PRO A 113 -0.72 16.06 3.79
CA PRO A 113 -0.79 17.17 4.73
C PRO A 113 0.45 17.30 5.62
N PHE A 114 1.62 16.89 5.14
CA PHE A 114 2.87 16.87 5.89
C PHE A 114 3.92 17.79 5.28
N ALA A 115 4.79 18.33 6.13
CA ALA A 115 5.93 19.14 5.67
C ALA A 115 6.93 18.27 4.88
N ALA A 116 7.72 18.90 4.01
CA ALA A 116 8.83 18.24 3.35
C ALA A 116 9.84 17.71 4.40
N GLY A 117 10.41 16.53 4.16
CA GLY A 117 11.43 15.97 5.05
C GLY A 117 10.92 15.57 6.44
N SER A 118 9.68 15.08 6.54
CA SER A 118 9.07 14.68 7.81
C SER A 118 9.34 13.22 8.18
N PHE A 119 9.58 12.33 7.21
CA PHE A 119 9.64 10.89 7.42
C PHE A 119 10.95 10.27 6.97
N ASP A 120 11.37 9.20 7.64
CA ASP A 120 12.52 8.37 7.27
C ASP A 120 12.12 7.26 6.29
N LEU A 121 10.86 6.84 6.37
CA LEU A 121 10.26 5.81 5.54
C LEU A 121 8.86 6.25 5.07
N VAL A 122 8.61 6.16 3.78
CA VAL A 122 7.25 6.18 3.22
C VAL A 122 6.99 4.82 2.61
N MET A 123 5.91 4.18 3.03
CA MET A 123 5.52 2.88 2.52
C MET A 123 4.06 2.91 2.08
N THR A 124 3.75 2.15 1.02
CA THR A 124 2.38 1.98 0.55
C THR A 124 2.17 0.57 0.00
N ARG A 125 0.92 0.10 0.06
CA ARG A 125 0.54 -1.22 -0.44
C ARG A 125 -0.79 -1.17 -1.18
N HIS A 126 -0.78 -1.51 -2.47
CA HIS A 126 -1.97 -1.58 -3.32
C HIS A 126 -2.72 -0.24 -3.48
N VAL A 127 -1.98 0.86 -3.63
CA VAL A 127 -2.53 2.22 -3.73
C VAL A 127 -2.39 2.79 -5.14
N LEU A 128 -1.23 2.64 -5.80
CA LEU A 128 -0.93 3.31 -7.06
C LEU A 128 -1.99 3.11 -8.15
N TRP A 129 -2.60 1.93 -8.21
CA TRP A 129 -3.61 1.60 -9.20
C TRP A 129 -4.97 2.30 -8.97
N THR A 130 -5.16 2.92 -7.80
CA THR A 130 -6.39 3.64 -7.44
C THR A 130 -6.27 5.15 -7.64
N LEU A 131 -5.10 5.64 -8.04
CA LEU A 131 -4.81 7.06 -8.11
C LEU A 131 -5.01 7.61 -9.53
N PRO A 132 -5.72 8.74 -9.69
CA PRO A 132 -5.81 9.47 -10.96
C PRO A 132 -4.44 10.02 -11.42
N HIS A 133 -3.57 10.44 -10.49
CA HIS A 133 -2.27 11.04 -10.79
C HIS A 133 -1.14 10.36 -10.01
N PRO A 134 -0.80 9.08 -10.34
CA PRO A 134 0.17 8.29 -9.55
C PRO A 134 1.59 8.89 -9.54
N GLU A 135 2.01 9.58 -10.61
CA GLU A 135 3.31 10.25 -10.65
C GLU A 135 3.37 11.44 -9.68
N GLN A 136 2.29 12.23 -9.60
CA GLN A 136 2.16 13.30 -8.60
C GLN A 136 2.22 12.73 -7.17
N ALA A 137 1.59 11.59 -6.93
CA ALA A 137 1.66 10.93 -5.64
C ALA A 137 3.10 10.52 -5.29
N ILE A 138 3.86 9.99 -6.24
CA ILE A 138 5.28 9.64 -6.04
C ILE A 138 6.10 10.89 -5.70
N ASP A 139 5.89 12.01 -6.38
CA ASP A 139 6.56 13.28 -6.05
C ASP A 139 6.24 13.74 -4.62
N GLU A 140 4.97 13.65 -4.19
CA GLU A 140 4.54 13.98 -2.84
C GLU A 140 5.18 13.04 -1.79
N TRP A 141 5.25 11.74 -2.08
CA TRP A 141 5.88 10.77 -1.19
C TRP A 141 7.38 11.04 -1.04
N ILE A 142 8.07 11.38 -2.15
CA ILE A 142 9.48 11.80 -2.14
C ILE A 142 9.65 13.15 -1.43
N ARG A 143 8.71 14.09 -1.61
CA ARG A 143 8.78 15.40 -0.94
C ARG A 143 8.80 15.26 0.58
N VAL A 144 7.92 14.42 1.13
CA VAL A 144 7.81 14.23 2.59
C VAL A 144 8.93 13.38 3.18
N LEU A 145 9.70 12.65 2.36
CA LEU A 145 10.90 11.94 2.81
C LEU A 145 12.04 12.90 3.16
N ARG A 146 12.75 12.59 4.24
CA ARG A 146 14.04 13.19 4.56
C ARG A 146 15.09 12.81 3.52
N PRO A 147 16.14 13.60 3.31
CA PRO A 147 17.33 13.15 2.57
C PRO A 147 17.85 11.83 3.15
N GLY A 148 18.10 10.84 2.31
CA GLY A 148 18.44 9.47 2.69
C GLY A 148 17.28 8.62 3.21
N GLY A 149 16.06 9.15 3.21
CA GLY A 149 14.84 8.39 3.52
C GLY A 149 14.45 7.45 2.39
N ARG A 150 13.68 6.41 2.69
CA ARG A 150 13.28 5.35 1.77
C ARG A 150 11.82 5.44 1.36
N LEU A 151 11.55 5.31 0.06
CA LEU A 151 10.24 4.99 -0.48
C LEU A 151 10.15 3.49 -0.74
N ALA A 152 9.08 2.85 -0.27
CA ALA A 152 8.78 1.44 -0.54
C ALA A 152 7.34 1.29 -1.06
N VAL A 153 7.19 0.77 -2.28
CA VAL A 153 5.89 0.49 -2.89
C VAL A 153 5.72 -1.00 -3.05
N MET A 154 4.72 -1.56 -2.40
CA MET A 154 4.30 -2.94 -2.59
C MET A 154 3.03 -2.97 -3.43
N ASP A 155 3.09 -3.62 -4.58
CA ASP A 155 1.95 -3.74 -5.47
C ASP A 155 1.92 -5.10 -6.16
N SER A 156 0.99 -5.27 -7.08
CA SER A 156 0.85 -6.48 -7.87
C SER A 156 0.41 -6.14 -9.29
N GLN A 157 0.88 -6.94 -10.23
CA GLN A 157 0.33 -6.94 -11.58
C GLN A 157 -0.82 -7.94 -11.65
N PHE A 158 -1.97 -7.48 -12.09
CA PHE A 158 -3.12 -8.32 -12.34
C PHE A 158 -3.14 -8.74 -13.81
N ASP A 159 -3.40 -10.03 -14.05
CA ASP A 159 -3.76 -10.48 -15.38
C ASP A 159 -5.20 -10.01 -15.66
N PRO A 160 -5.44 -9.19 -16.72
CA PRO A 160 -6.78 -8.72 -17.05
C PRO A 160 -7.80 -9.84 -17.23
N SER A 161 -7.37 -11.00 -17.76
CA SER A 161 -8.23 -12.17 -17.94
C SER A 161 -8.70 -12.80 -16.62
N VAL A 162 -7.96 -12.55 -15.53
CA VAL A 162 -8.30 -13.01 -14.17
C VAL A 162 -9.28 -12.04 -13.49
N LEU A 163 -9.25 -10.75 -13.85
CA LEU A 163 -10.16 -9.74 -13.32
C LEU A 163 -11.62 -10.06 -13.70
N GLU A 164 -11.86 -10.59 -14.89
CA GLU A 164 -13.20 -10.87 -15.39
C GLU A 164 -13.87 -12.10 -14.74
N ARG A 165 -13.10 -13.02 -14.16
CA ARG A 165 -13.57 -14.33 -13.70
C ARG A 165 -13.89 -14.45 -12.21
N SER A 166 -13.59 -13.44 -11.38
CA SER A 166 -13.86 -13.47 -9.94
C SER A 166 -15.09 -12.63 -9.61
N PRO A 167 -16.07 -13.17 -8.84
CA PRO A 167 -17.22 -12.39 -8.38
C PRO A 167 -16.83 -11.12 -7.57
N GLN A 168 -15.72 -11.18 -6.82
CA GLN A 168 -15.18 -10.02 -6.11
C GLN A 168 -14.55 -9.00 -7.06
N ASN A 169 -13.84 -9.48 -8.09
CA ASN A 169 -13.23 -8.62 -9.10
C ASN A 169 -14.28 -8.05 -10.08
N ALA A 170 -15.33 -8.83 -10.42
CA ALA A 170 -16.45 -8.34 -11.20
C ALA A 170 -17.20 -7.19 -10.49
N ARG A 171 -17.33 -7.26 -9.15
CA ARG A 171 -17.86 -6.14 -8.35
C ARG A 171 -16.93 -4.94 -8.38
N SER A 172 -15.62 -5.15 -8.21
CA SER A 172 -14.63 -4.07 -8.31
C SER A 172 -14.63 -3.45 -9.70
N SER A 173 -14.68 -4.27 -10.77
CA SER A 173 -14.78 -3.77 -12.15
C SER A 173 -16.05 -2.95 -12.39
N ALA A 174 -17.19 -3.36 -11.83
CA ALA A 174 -18.44 -2.62 -11.93
C ALA A 174 -18.41 -1.31 -11.13
N GLU A 175 -17.76 -1.32 -9.97
CA GLU A 175 -17.62 -0.13 -9.10
C GLU A 175 -16.61 0.89 -9.64
N TYR A 176 -15.62 0.46 -10.41
CA TYR A 176 -14.72 1.32 -11.18
C TYR A 176 -15.23 1.60 -12.61
N ALA A 177 -16.40 1.08 -12.98
CA ALA A 177 -17.03 1.40 -14.26
C ALA A 177 -17.27 2.91 -14.37
N GLY A 178 -16.83 3.50 -15.46
CA GLY A 178 -16.96 4.94 -15.72
C GLY A 178 -15.81 5.81 -15.19
N ILE A 179 -14.89 5.26 -14.39
CA ILE A 179 -13.68 5.99 -13.98
C ILE A 179 -12.37 5.26 -14.35
N GLY A 180 -12.47 4.04 -14.89
CA GLY A 180 -11.29 3.22 -15.22
C GLY A 180 -10.30 3.93 -16.16
N ASP A 181 -10.80 4.65 -17.16
CA ASP A 181 -9.97 5.41 -18.10
C ASP A 181 -9.21 6.59 -17.43
N ARG A 182 -9.64 6.98 -16.23
CA ARG A 182 -9.00 8.03 -15.42
C ARG A 182 -8.03 7.49 -14.37
N LEU A 183 -7.85 6.18 -14.31
CA LEU A 183 -6.93 5.48 -13.41
C LEU A 183 -5.83 4.82 -14.26
N PRO A 184 -4.74 5.54 -14.56
CA PRO A 184 -3.74 5.09 -15.54
C PRO A 184 -3.03 3.81 -15.12
N PHE A 185 -3.02 3.47 -13.83
CA PHE A 185 -2.40 2.26 -13.29
C PHE A 185 -3.43 1.19 -12.90
N LEU A 186 -4.68 1.34 -13.31
CA LEU A 186 -5.71 0.32 -13.07
C LEU A 186 -5.25 -1.05 -13.61
N GLY A 187 -5.35 -2.09 -12.77
CA GLY A 187 -4.81 -3.42 -13.07
C GLY A 187 -3.36 -3.64 -12.64
N GLY A 188 -2.71 -2.62 -12.07
CA GLY A 188 -1.32 -2.66 -11.62
C GLY A 188 -0.32 -2.47 -12.76
N ARG A 189 0.95 -2.42 -12.41
CA ARG A 189 2.07 -2.27 -13.35
C ARG A 189 3.12 -3.35 -13.12
N PRO A 190 3.91 -3.70 -14.14
CA PRO A 190 5.09 -4.55 -13.94
C PRO A 190 6.09 -3.90 -12.97
N GLN A 191 6.79 -4.73 -12.17
CA GLN A 191 7.84 -4.28 -11.25
C GLN A 191 8.85 -3.34 -11.94
N ALA A 192 9.32 -3.71 -13.12
CA ALA A 192 10.30 -2.93 -13.88
C ALA A 192 9.82 -1.52 -14.26
N GLU A 193 8.51 -1.32 -14.48
CA GLU A 193 7.96 0.01 -14.74
C GLU A 193 7.99 0.87 -13.48
N ILE A 194 7.70 0.31 -12.30
CA ILE A 194 7.79 1.04 -11.03
C ILE A 194 9.25 1.37 -10.68
N GLU A 195 10.21 0.46 -10.96
CA GLU A 195 11.63 0.75 -10.81
C GLU A 195 12.08 1.89 -11.74
N ALA A 196 11.64 1.88 -12.98
CA ALA A 196 11.93 2.95 -13.94
C ALA A 196 11.34 4.29 -13.50
N LEU A 197 10.10 4.26 -12.98
CA LEU A 197 9.41 5.44 -12.47
C LEU A 197 10.16 6.03 -11.26
N PHE A 198 10.60 5.21 -10.31
CA PHE A 198 11.39 5.68 -9.17
C PHE A 198 12.68 6.36 -9.61
N LYS A 199 13.40 5.77 -10.58
CA LYS A 199 14.62 6.36 -11.15
C LYS A 199 14.33 7.69 -11.86
N ALA A 200 13.23 7.78 -12.61
CA ALA A 200 12.82 8.99 -13.30
C ALA A 200 12.49 10.14 -12.32
N HIS A 201 11.95 9.83 -11.13
CA HIS A 201 11.68 10.77 -10.06
C HIS A 201 12.88 11.02 -9.11
N GLY A 202 14.08 10.59 -9.50
CA GLY A 202 15.34 10.95 -8.83
C GLY A 202 15.68 10.11 -7.59
N LEU A 203 15.02 8.97 -7.37
CA LEU A 203 15.42 8.01 -6.34
C LEU A 203 16.67 7.25 -6.78
N VAL A 204 17.54 6.95 -5.82
CA VAL A 204 18.75 6.15 -5.99
C VAL A 204 18.62 4.80 -5.29
N ASP A 205 19.55 3.89 -5.52
CA ASP A 205 19.56 2.55 -4.95
C ASP A 205 18.23 1.79 -5.17
N VAL A 206 17.62 2.04 -6.35
CA VAL A 206 16.33 1.47 -6.70
C VAL A 206 16.48 -0.02 -6.96
N ALA A 207 15.76 -0.82 -6.18
CA ALA A 207 15.73 -2.28 -6.30
C ALA A 207 14.32 -2.82 -6.05
N GLY A 208 13.94 -3.81 -6.82
CA GLY A 208 12.69 -4.56 -6.66
C GLY A 208 12.91 -6.00 -6.23
N ASP A 209 11.96 -6.53 -5.45
CA ASP A 209 11.92 -7.93 -5.00
C ASP A 209 10.54 -8.50 -5.36
N PRO A 210 10.45 -9.63 -6.08
CA PRO A 210 9.19 -10.26 -6.46
C PRO A 210 8.48 -10.97 -5.29
N VAL A 211 8.99 -10.84 -4.06
CA VAL A 211 8.47 -11.42 -2.82
C VAL A 211 8.02 -12.89 -2.94
N PRO A 212 8.91 -13.77 -3.46
CA PRO A 212 8.53 -15.14 -3.80
C PRO A 212 8.03 -15.93 -2.60
N ASP A 213 8.64 -15.74 -1.43
CA ASP A 213 8.26 -16.45 -0.19
C ASP A 213 6.82 -16.15 0.22
N LEU A 214 6.38 -14.87 0.06
CA LEU A 214 5.00 -14.49 0.35
C LEU A 214 4.03 -15.09 -0.65
N VAL A 215 4.40 -15.09 -1.93
CA VAL A 215 3.59 -15.69 -3.00
C VAL A 215 3.42 -17.18 -2.76
N GLU A 216 4.51 -17.90 -2.46
CA GLU A 216 4.50 -19.33 -2.17
C GLU A 216 3.66 -19.66 -0.93
N ALA A 217 3.86 -18.94 0.18
CA ALA A 217 3.07 -19.11 1.41
C ALA A 217 1.57 -18.90 1.17
N GLN A 218 1.22 -17.94 0.33
CA GLN A 218 -0.18 -17.69 -0.02
C GLN A 218 -0.78 -18.75 -0.96
N ILE A 219 0.00 -19.27 -1.92
CA ILE A 219 -0.43 -20.39 -2.76
C ILE A 219 -0.68 -21.63 -1.91
N GLN A 220 0.26 -21.97 -1.00
CA GLN A 220 0.11 -23.10 -0.11
C GLN A 220 -1.16 -22.96 0.72
N ARG A 221 -1.42 -21.79 1.32
CA ARG A 221 -2.67 -21.57 2.07
C ARG A 221 -3.91 -21.72 1.19
N MET A 222 -3.90 -21.21 -0.05
CA MET A 222 -5.03 -21.39 -0.97
C MET A 222 -5.33 -22.89 -1.20
N VAL A 223 -4.29 -23.71 -1.39
CA VAL A 223 -4.42 -25.15 -1.56
C VAL A 223 -5.01 -25.81 -0.30
N GLU A 224 -4.50 -25.46 0.88
CA GLU A 224 -4.95 -26.00 2.17
C GLU A 224 -6.41 -25.61 2.47
N GLU A 225 -6.84 -24.41 2.09
CA GLU A 225 -8.22 -23.92 2.25
C GLU A 225 -9.17 -24.36 1.10
N GLY A 226 -8.68 -25.14 0.13
CA GLY A 226 -9.46 -25.62 -1.01
C GLY A 226 -9.88 -24.50 -1.97
N MET A 227 -9.14 -23.40 -1.98
CA MET A 227 -9.40 -22.27 -2.87
C MET A 227 -8.77 -22.48 -4.25
N GLU A 228 -9.34 -21.86 -5.27
CA GLU A 228 -8.72 -21.81 -6.59
C GLU A 228 -7.40 -21.03 -6.52
N THR A 229 -6.29 -21.68 -6.86
CA THR A 229 -4.97 -21.04 -6.85
C THR A 229 -4.86 -20.01 -7.97
N ARG A 230 -4.72 -18.76 -7.60
CA ARG A 230 -4.52 -17.63 -8.52
C ARG A 230 -3.21 -16.95 -8.17
N VAL A 231 -2.21 -17.11 -9.01
CA VAL A 231 -0.91 -16.47 -8.82
C VAL A 231 -1.04 -14.99 -9.19
N ARG A 232 -0.93 -14.12 -8.21
CA ARG A 232 -0.71 -12.68 -8.44
C ARG A 232 0.78 -12.43 -8.45
N ARG A 233 1.30 -11.78 -9.47
CA ARG A 233 2.69 -11.32 -9.49
C ARG A 233 2.80 -10.14 -8.54
N ARG A 234 3.21 -10.42 -7.31
CA ARG A 234 3.46 -9.41 -6.28
C ARG A 234 4.92 -9.01 -6.29
N TYR A 235 5.18 -7.79 -5.93
CA TYR A 235 6.53 -7.27 -5.79
C TYR A 235 6.54 -6.13 -4.78
N ILE A 236 7.74 -5.82 -4.31
CA ILE A 236 8.03 -4.58 -3.61
C ILE A 236 9.19 -3.88 -4.34
N VAL A 237 9.08 -2.57 -4.53
CA VAL A 237 10.16 -1.73 -5.07
C VAL A 237 10.54 -0.74 -3.98
N CYS A 238 11.83 -0.67 -3.68
CA CYS A 238 12.42 0.30 -2.77
C CYS A 238 13.34 1.24 -3.53
N GLY A 239 13.41 2.50 -3.11
CA GLY A 239 14.37 3.48 -3.59
C GLY A 239 14.64 4.51 -2.52
N ASP A 240 15.85 5.02 -2.44
CA ASP A 240 16.27 5.98 -1.42
C ASP A 240 16.31 7.39 -2.01
N LYS A 241 15.80 8.37 -1.26
CA LYS A 241 15.96 9.79 -1.61
C LYS A 241 17.44 10.16 -1.45
N PRO A 242 18.08 10.80 -2.44
CA PRO A 242 19.48 11.19 -2.33
C PRO A 242 19.77 11.93 -1.02
N ARG A 243 20.94 11.68 -0.44
CA ARG A 243 21.48 12.51 0.63
C ARG A 243 21.94 13.82 0.00
N ALA A 244 21.54 14.94 0.57
CA ALA A 244 21.98 16.25 0.09
C ALA A 244 23.48 16.40 0.23
#